data_545ef438062d78ae919d77285c80cd03
#
_entry.id   545ef438062d78ae919d77285c80cd03
#
_cell.length_a   1.000
_cell.length_b   1.000
_cell.length_c   1.000
_cell.angle_alpha   90.00
_cell.angle_beta   90.00
_cell.angle_gamma   90.00
#
_symmetry.space_group_name_H-M   'P 1'
#
loop_
_entity.id
_entity.type
_entity.pdbx_description
1 polymer ?
#
loop_
_entity_poly.entity_id
_entity_poly.type
_entity_poly.pdbx_seq_one_letter_code
_entity_poly.pdbx_strand_id
1 'polypeptide(L)'
;MIVMLLIGLMMGVMIFGSGQMTASRLKRATTMVAGAVRVAFTRATATSKSQRLVFDLDAQTLWLEESATPMLVQPKDTTGTGGAAAVTEAERLAFQENATIMKGPRAPKPTYHAVETLGFSSETGARGPRPLGRGLRFRSVQSEHDNEPRTTGRVYVYFWPGGQTERASIELAPVASSSDDDTLTLLLAPLTGKVTIKNGPFPLVIPIDDTAASERVDRGGAF
;
A
#
# COMPACT_ATOMS: atom_id res chain seq x y z
N MET A 1 27.85 18.44 -44.97
CA MET A 1 27.06 19.30 -44.10
C MET A 1 25.65 18.72 -43.81
N ILE A 2 24.82 18.45 -44.87
CA ILE A 2 23.44 17.95 -44.70
C ILE A 2 23.38 16.60 -43.96
N VAL A 3 24.31 15.67 -44.22
CA VAL A 3 24.37 14.36 -43.55
C VAL A 3 24.66 14.49 -42.05
N MET A 4 25.55 15.37 -41.63
CA MET A 4 25.83 15.63 -40.21
C MET A 4 24.64 16.25 -39.49
N LEU A 5 23.86 17.08 -40.16
CA LEU A 5 22.67 17.67 -39.61
C LEU A 5 21.56 16.64 -39.44
N LEU A 6 21.41 15.70 -40.39
CA LEU A 6 20.48 14.55 -40.28
C LEU A 6 20.85 13.60 -39.15
N ILE A 7 22.13 13.29 -38.97
CA ILE A 7 22.63 12.43 -37.89
C ILE A 7 22.38 13.11 -36.53
N GLY A 8 22.65 14.40 -36.40
CA GLY A 8 22.37 15.17 -35.19
C GLY A 8 20.89 15.21 -34.83
N LEU A 9 20.03 15.37 -35.84
CA LEU A 9 18.56 15.37 -35.66
C LEU A 9 18.05 13.99 -35.26
N MET A 10 18.57 12.90 -35.86
CA MET A 10 18.24 11.53 -35.46
C MET A 10 18.68 11.19 -34.03
N MET A 11 19.89 11.60 -33.63
CA MET A 11 20.35 11.42 -32.23
C MET A 11 19.50 12.22 -31.25
N GLY A 12 19.12 13.43 -31.57
CA GLY A 12 18.24 14.26 -30.73
C GLY A 12 16.90 13.59 -30.46
N VAL A 13 16.26 13.02 -31.48
CA VAL A 13 14.96 12.32 -31.35
C VAL A 13 15.07 11.06 -30.49
N MET A 14 16.18 10.32 -30.57
CA MET A 14 16.39 9.12 -29.71
C MET A 14 16.52 9.48 -28.22
N ILE A 15 17.21 10.56 -27.89
CA ILE A 15 17.44 10.98 -26.49
C ILE A 15 16.15 11.49 -25.86
N PHE A 16 15.36 12.30 -26.57
CA PHE A 16 14.09 12.83 -26.07
C PHE A 16 12.97 11.78 -26.01
N GLY A 17 12.99 10.76 -26.86
CA GLY A 17 11.94 9.73 -26.93
C GLY A 17 11.94 8.73 -25.78
N SER A 18 13.09 8.47 -25.14
CA SER A 18 13.20 7.44 -24.11
C SER A 18 12.54 7.82 -22.78
N GLY A 19 12.56 9.09 -22.39
CA GLY A 19 11.95 9.57 -21.15
C GLY A 19 10.43 9.50 -21.15
N GLN A 20 9.79 9.78 -22.27
CA GLN A 20 8.32 9.76 -22.37
C GLN A 20 7.73 8.34 -22.27
N MET A 21 8.43 7.32 -22.77
CA MET A 21 8.02 5.93 -22.64
C MET A 21 8.00 5.46 -21.18
N THR A 22 8.96 5.89 -20.38
CA THR A 22 9.05 5.52 -18.97
C THR A 22 7.94 6.18 -18.15
N ALA A 23 7.65 7.46 -18.39
CA ALA A 23 6.57 8.17 -17.73
C ALA A 23 5.19 7.56 -18.07
N SER A 24 4.96 7.16 -19.30
CA SER A 24 3.72 6.50 -19.71
C SER A 24 3.55 5.12 -19.05
N ARG A 25 4.64 4.35 -18.95
CA ARG A 25 4.63 3.07 -18.23
C ARG A 25 4.35 3.24 -16.75
N LEU A 26 4.96 4.25 -16.12
CA LEU A 26 4.74 4.57 -14.70
C LEU A 26 3.28 4.95 -14.45
N LYS A 27 2.69 5.82 -15.25
CA LYS A 27 1.27 6.17 -15.17
C LYS A 27 0.35 4.95 -15.33
N ARG A 28 0.66 4.06 -16.28
CA ARG A 28 -0.09 2.82 -16.49
C ARG A 28 0.01 1.88 -15.29
N ALA A 29 1.21 1.70 -14.72
CA ALA A 29 1.40 0.90 -13.52
C ALA A 29 0.66 1.48 -12.31
N THR A 30 0.72 2.80 -12.13
CA THR A 30 -0.01 3.51 -11.08
C THR A 30 -1.53 3.30 -11.22
N THR A 31 -2.07 3.41 -12.43
CA THR A 31 -3.50 3.14 -12.69
C THR A 31 -3.84 1.67 -12.42
N MET A 32 -2.95 0.75 -12.76
CA MET A 32 -3.13 -0.68 -12.48
C MET A 32 -3.20 -0.94 -10.96
N VAL A 33 -2.29 -0.36 -10.18
CA VAL A 33 -2.29 -0.50 -8.71
C VAL A 33 -3.55 0.14 -8.11
N ALA A 34 -3.96 1.32 -8.59
CA ALA A 34 -5.21 1.94 -8.16
C ALA A 34 -6.43 1.07 -8.48
N GLY A 35 -6.44 0.42 -9.65
CA GLY A 35 -7.46 -0.56 -10.01
C GLY A 35 -7.46 -1.78 -9.09
N ALA A 36 -6.29 -2.27 -8.72
CA ALA A 36 -6.13 -3.38 -7.78
C ALA A 36 -6.72 -3.05 -6.40
N VAL A 37 -6.43 -1.86 -5.88
CA VAL A 37 -7.02 -1.36 -4.63
C VAL A 37 -8.55 -1.32 -4.72
N ARG A 38 -9.08 -0.80 -5.82
CA ARG A 38 -10.53 -0.72 -6.02
C ARG A 38 -11.18 -2.09 -6.09
N VAL A 39 -10.55 -3.06 -6.76
CA VAL A 39 -11.03 -4.45 -6.80
C VAL A 39 -11.03 -5.07 -5.41
N ALA A 40 -9.94 -4.90 -4.65
CA ALA A 40 -9.84 -5.40 -3.28
C ALA A 40 -10.95 -4.82 -2.38
N PHE A 41 -11.15 -3.50 -2.42
CA PHE A 41 -12.19 -2.81 -1.66
C PHE A 41 -13.60 -3.30 -2.02
N THR A 42 -13.93 -3.31 -3.32
CA THR A 42 -15.24 -3.77 -3.79
C THR A 42 -15.48 -5.24 -3.46
N ARG A 43 -14.45 -6.08 -3.57
CA ARG A 43 -14.58 -7.49 -3.23
C ARG A 43 -14.78 -7.71 -1.74
N ALA A 44 -14.08 -6.97 -0.87
CA ALA A 44 -14.27 -7.06 0.58
C ALA A 44 -15.72 -6.76 0.98
N THR A 45 -16.31 -5.72 0.40
CA THR A 45 -17.71 -5.35 0.67
C THR A 45 -18.70 -6.33 0.06
N ALA A 46 -18.46 -6.80 -1.17
CA ALA A 46 -19.38 -7.68 -1.89
C ALA A 46 -19.40 -9.12 -1.35
N THR A 47 -18.25 -9.63 -0.88
CA THR A 47 -18.14 -11.00 -0.39
C THR A 47 -18.25 -11.13 1.12
N SER A 48 -18.28 -10.01 1.85
CA SER A 48 -18.23 -9.96 3.31
C SER A 48 -17.03 -10.72 3.91
N LYS A 49 -15.91 -10.74 3.18
CA LYS A 49 -14.66 -11.37 3.58
C LYS A 49 -13.54 -10.33 3.70
N SER A 50 -12.66 -10.54 4.66
CA SER A 50 -11.43 -9.71 4.74
C SER A 50 -10.54 -9.99 3.54
N GLN A 51 -10.10 -8.93 2.89
CA GLN A 51 -9.17 -8.99 1.77
C GLN A 51 -7.86 -8.34 2.19
N ARG A 52 -6.74 -8.78 1.61
CA ARG A 52 -5.49 -8.04 1.71
C ARG A 52 -4.78 -8.01 0.36
N LEU A 53 -4.29 -6.85 0.01
CA LEU A 53 -3.43 -6.68 -1.15
C LEU A 53 -1.98 -6.87 -0.70
N VAL A 54 -1.29 -7.78 -1.34
CA VAL A 54 0.09 -8.13 -1.03
C VAL A 54 0.99 -7.49 -2.07
N PHE A 55 1.99 -6.74 -1.61
CA PHE A 55 3.05 -6.15 -2.41
C PHE A 55 4.35 -6.89 -2.10
N ASP A 56 4.91 -7.58 -3.07
CA ASP A 56 6.23 -8.18 -2.96
C ASP A 56 7.24 -7.21 -3.58
N LEU A 57 8.01 -6.54 -2.71
CA LEU A 57 8.94 -5.49 -3.11
C LEU A 57 10.23 -6.06 -3.70
N ASP A 58 10.52 -7.31 -3.43
CA ASP A 58 11.70 -7.99 -3.98
C ASP A 58 11.41 -8.51 -5.39
N ALA A 59 10.25 -9.18 -5.56
CA ALA A 59 9.80 -9.68 -6.85
C ALA A 59 9.10 -8.64 -7.73
N GLN A 60 8.80 -7.45 -7.20
CA GLN A 60 8.07 -6.37 -7.88
C GLN A 60 6.73 -6.84 -8.44
N THR A 61 5.98 -7.57 -7.62
CA THR A 61 4.68 -8.14 -7.96
C THR A 61 3.63 -7.80 -6.91
N LEU A 62 2.35 -7.89 -7.32
CA LEU A 62 1.22 -7.73 -6.41
C LEU A 62 0.16 -8.80 -6.68
N TRP A 63 -0.57 -9.18 -5.64
CA TRP A 63 -1.72 -10.08 -5.72
C TRP A 63 -2.71 -9.83 -4.58
N LEU A 64 -3.90 -10.38 -4.74
CA LEU A 64 -4.96 -10.28 -3.75
C LEU A 64 -5.10 -11.59 -3.00
N GLU A 65 -5.29 -11.51 -1.70
CA GLU A 65 -5.62 -12.65 -0.84
C GLU A 65 -6.91 -12.38 -0.06
N GLU A 66 -7.65 -13.44 0.25
CA GLU A 66 -8.87 -13.36 1.06
C GLU A 66 -8.82 -14.27 2.28
N SER A 67 -9.52 -13.86 3.33
CA SER A 67 -9.78 -14.67 4.51
C SER A 67 -11.25 -14.62 4.88
N ALA A 68 -11.82 -15.78 5.22
CA ALA A 68 -13.19 -15.86 5.72
C ALA A 68 -13.31 -15.32 7.16
N THR A 69 -12.21 -15.34 7.91
CA THR A 69 -12.17 -14.85 9.29
C THR A 69 -11.89 -13.35 9.30
N PRO A 70 -12.76 -12.50 9.89
CA PRO A 70 -12.48 -11.09 10.05
C PRO A 70 -11.29 -10.91 10.96
N MET A 71 -10.38 -10.02 10.58
CA MET A 71 -9.20 -9.68 11.35
C MET A 71 -9.10 -8.17 11.50
N LEU A 72 -8.96 -7.70 12.71
CA LEU A 72 -8.51 -6.34 12.99
C LEU A 72 -6.99 -6.36 13.04
N VAL A 73 -6.35 -5.64 12.14
CA VAL A 73 -4.89 -5.49 12.11
C VAL A 73 -4.52 -4.24 12.86
N GLN A 74 -3.48 -4.34 13.63
CA GLN A 74 -3.07 -3.26 14.50
C GLN A 74 -1.61 -2.93 14.38
N PRO A 75 -1.24 -1.66 14.59
CA PRO A 75 0.15 -1.26 14.65
C PRO A 75 0.89 -2.07 15.71
N LYS A 76 1.99 -2.71 15.31
CA LYS A 76 2.89 -3.45 16.20
C LYS A 76 2.23 -4.58 17.03
N ASP A 77 1.34 -5.37 16.41
CA ASP A 77 0.86 -6.59 17.06
C ASP A 77 2.01 -7.58 17.32
N THR A 78 2.70 -7.40 18.44
CA THR A 78 3.75 -8.29 18.91
C THR A 78 3.18 -9.58 19.49
N THR A 79 1.89 -9.62 19.79
CA THR A 79 1.23 -10.78 20.40
C THR A 79 0.68 -11.75 19.36
N GLY A 80 0.50 -11.27 18.12
CA GLY A 80 -0.03 -12.07 17.02
C GLY A 80 -1.46 -12.54 17.23
N THR A 81 -2.21 -11.88 18.08
CA THR A 81 -3.61 -12.21 18.41
C THR A 81 -4.62 -11.49 17.51
N GLY A 82 -4.15 -10.55 16.68
CA GLY A 82 -5.03 -9.75 15.81
C GLY A 82 -5.95 -8.81 16.59
N GLY A 83 -5.67 -8.59 17.84
CA GLY A 83 -6.41 -7.68 18.68
C GLY A 83 -5.85 -6.24 18.65
N ALA A 84 -6.64 -5.19 19.12
CA ALA A 84 -6.29 -3.78 19.11
C ALA A 84 -5.05 -3.50 20.00
N ALA A 85 -3.88 -3.04 19.42
CA ALA A 85 -2.76 -2.58 20.22
C ALA A 85 -3.24 -1.36 21.01
N ALA A 86 -3.10 -1.42 22.32
CA ALA A 86 -3.45 -0.31 23.17
C ALA A 86 -2.65 0.93 22.76
N VAL A 87 -3.32 1.95 22.29
CA VAL A 87 -2.71 3.21 21.83
C VAL A 87 -2.41 4.08 23.04
N THR A 88 -3.27 4.05 24.07
CA THR A 88 -3.11 4.82 25.30
C THR A 88 -2.47 3.98 26.41
N GLU A 89 -1.82 4.66 27.37
CA GLU A 89 -1.23 3.99 28.53
C GLU A 89 -2.30 3.34 29.42
N ALA A 90 -3.48 3.97 29.51
CA ALA A 90 -4.64 3.42 30.23
C ALA A 90 -5.16 2.13 29.56
N GLU A 91 -5.20 2.10 28.24
CA GLU A 91 -5.56 0.89 27.50
C GLU A 91 -4.51 -0.21 27.65
N ARG A 92 -3.22 0.15 27.70
CA ARG A 92 -2.13 -0.83 27.96
C ARG A 92 -2.26 -1.48 29.33
N LEU A 93 -2.54 -0.68 30.36
CA LEU A 93 -2.75 -1.19 31.70
C LEU A 93 -4.01 -2.07 31.77
N ALA A 94 -5.13 -1.61 31.22
CA ALA A 94 -6.36 -2.40 31.13
C ALA A 94 -6.15 -3.71 30.33
N PHE A 95 -5.34 -3.67 29.28
CA PHE A 95 -5.00 -4.86 28.48
C PHE A 95 -4.12 -5.84 29.26
N GLN A 96 -3.17 -5.34 30.05
CA GLN A 96 -2.32 -6.17 30.93
C GLN A 96 -3.14 -6.81 32.06
N GLU A 97 -4.05 -6.07 32.66
CA GLU A 97 -4.98 -6.58 33.68
C GLU A 97 -5.92 -7.64 33.08
N ASN A 98 -6.51 -7.39 31.93
CA ASN A 98 -7.37 -8.36 31.25
C ASN A 98 -6.60 -9.60 30.78
N ALA A 99 -5.34 -9.47 30.33
CA ALA A 99 -4.50 -10.60 29.96
C ALA A 99 -4.14 -11.47 31.15
N THR A 100 -4.10 -10.90 32.36
CA THR A 100 -3.86 -11.63 33.60
C THR A 100 -5.12 -12.38 34.08
N ILE A 101 -6.31 -11.81 33.81
CA ILE A 101 -7.61 -12.37 34.23
C ILE A 101 -8.14 -13.37 33.20
N MET A 102 -7.99 -13.09 31.92
CA MET A 102 -8.49 -13.95 30.83
C MET A 102 -7.41 -14.90 30.29
N LYS A 103 -7.21 -16.03 30.93
CA LYS A 103 -6.41 -17.16 30.40
C LYS A 103 -7.24 -17.99 29.40
N GLY A 104 -7.93 -17.35 28.46
CA GLY A 104 -8.69 -18.03 27.41
C GLY A 104 -7.82 -18.51 26.25
N PRO A 105 -8.30 -19.48 25.45
CA PRO A 105 -7.61 -19.87 24.22
C PRO A 105 -7.52 -18.67 23.27
N ARG A 106 -6.33 -18.40 22.74
CA ARG A 106 -6.11 -17.32 21.76
C ARG A 106 -6.88 -17.62 20.49
N ALA A 107 -7.51 -16.61 19.93
CA ALA A 107 -8.17 -16.75 18.62
C ALA A 107 -7.13 -17.22 17.57
N PRO A 108 -7.48 -18.20 16.75
CA PRO A 108 -6.59 -18.69 15.72
C PRO A 108 -6.26 -17.55 14.74
N LYS A 109 -5.02 -17.48 14.27
CA LYS A 109 -4.62 -16.52 13.24
C LYS A 109 -5.44 -16.78 11.98
N PRO A 110 -6.00 -15.73 11.34
CA PRO A 110 -6.73 -15.90 10.11
C PRO A 110 -5.79 -16.40 9.00
N THR A 111 -6.26 -17.38 8.25
CA THR A 111 -5.55 -17.88 7.08
C THR A 111 -6.00 -17.10 5.86
N TYR A 112 -5.03 -16.63 5.07
CA TYR A 112 -5.27 -15.93 3.82
C TYR A 112 -4.92 -16.84 2.64
N HIS A 113 -5.78 -16.83 1.63
CA HIS A 113 -5.59 -17.59 0.40
C HIS A 113 -5.59 -16.64 -0.80
N ALA A 114 -4.70 -16.89 -1.75
CA ALA A 114 -4.63 -16.10 -2.96
C ALA A 114 -5.94 -16.22 -3.76
N VAL A 115 -6.44 -15.09 -4.25
CA VAL A 115 -7.68 -15.02 -5.00
C VAL A 115 -7.40 -14.82 -6.48
N GLU A 116 -7.97 -15.68 -7.30
CA GLU A 116 -8.01 -15.50 -8.73
C GLU A 116 -9.13 -14.53 -9.08
N THR A 117 -8.81 -13.31 -9.47
CA THR A 117 -9.81 -12.34 -9.92
C THR A 117 -9.34 -11.62 -11.18
N LEU A 118 -10.31 -11.18 -11.97
CA LEU A 118 -10.08 -10.35 -13.15
C LEU A 118 -9.23 -9.13 -12.79
N GLY A 119 -8.06 -9.00 -13.41
CA GLY A 119 -7.10 -7.92 -13.14
C GLY A 119 -5.85 -8.35 -12.36
N PHE A 120 -5.83 -9.53 -11.73
CA PHE A 120 -4.66 -10.11 -11.09
C PHE A 120 -4.07 -11.29 -11.85
N SER A 121 -4.63 -11.65 -13.01
CA SER A 121 -3.98 -12.57 -13.94
C SER A 121 -2.83 -11.86 -14.65
N SER A 122 -1.72 -12.57 -14.86
CA SER A 122 -0.63 -12.09 -15.72
C SER A 122 -1.13 -11.73 -17.11
N GLU A 123 -0.45 -10.82 -17.81
CA GLU A 123 -0.74 -10.47 -19.21
C GLU A 123 -0.75 -11.69 -20.16
N THR A 124 -0.11 -12.77 -19.74
CA THR A 124 -0.10 -14.06 -20.45
C THR A 124 -1.22 -15.01 -20.08
N GLY A 125 -2.21 -14.56 -19.26
CA GLY A 125 -3.27 -15.43 -18.75
C GLY A 125 -2.82 -16.44 -17.70
N ALA A 126 -1.55 -16.40 -17.29
CA ALA A 126 -1.05 -17.26 -16.23
C ALA A 126 -1.62 -16.83 -14.87
N ARG A 127 -2.09 -17.80 -14.11
CA ARG A 127 -2.56 -17.61 -12.73
C ARG A 127 -1.36 -17.29 -11.85
N GLY A 128 -1.36 -16.14 -11.19
CA GLY A 128 -0.27 -15.80 -10.27
C GLY A 128 -0.15 -14.30 -9.97
N PRO A 129 0.89 -13.93 -9.21
CA PRO A 129 1.17 -12.55 -8.88
C PRO A 129 1.39 -11.70 -10.14
N ARG A 130 0.78 -10.52 -10.15
CA ARG A 130 0.87 -9.59 -11.28
C ARG A 130 2.13 -8.75 -11.18
N PRO A 131 3.02 -8.74 -12.18
CA PRO A 131 4.20 -7.90 -12.18
C PRO A 131 3.83 -6.42 -12.36
N LEU A 132 4.61 -5.54 -11.73
CA LEU A 132 4.45 -4.08 -11.85
C LEU A 132 4.73 -3.58 -13.29
N GLY A 133 5.64 -4.26 -13.98
CA GLY A 133 6.05 -3.92 -15.35
C GLY A 133 7.55 -3.69 -15.46
N ARG A 134 8.06 -3.80 -16.69
CA ARG A 134 9.50 -3.68 -16.96
C ARG A 134 10.03 -2.28 -16.66
N GLY A 135 11.13 -2.20 -15.93
CA GLY A 135 11.83 -0.96 -15.62
C GLY A 135 11.16 -0.11 -14.55
N LEU A 136 10.15 -0.64 -13.85
CA LEU A 136 9.47 -0.01 -12.73
C LEU A 136 9.69 -0.80 -11.45
N ARG A 137 9.63 -0.08 -10.33
CA ARG A 137 9.73 -0.68 -8.99
C ARG A 137 8.76 -0.02 -8.02
N PHE A 138 8.34 -0.77 -7.03
CA PHE A 138 7.85 -0.19 -5.78
C PHE A 138 9.05 0.44 -5.08
N ARG A 139 9.05 1.75 -4.92
CA ARG A 139 10.11 2.49 -4.22
C ARG A 139 9.98 2.26 -2.72
N SER A 140 8.78 2.44 -2.22
CA SER A 140 8.40 2.14 -0.85
C SER A 140 6.91 1.86 -0.76
N VAL A 141 6.52 1.08 0.22
CA VAL A 141 5.11 0.89 0.61
C VAL A 141 5.03 1.04 2.11
N GLN A 142 4.15 1.92 2.55
CA GLN A 142 3.87 2.16 3.96
C GLN A 142 2.40 1.91 4.23
N SER A 143 2.10 1.06 5.19
CA SER A 143 0.76 0.80 5.71
C SER A 143 0.65 1.31 7.14
N GLU A 144 -0.57 1.60 7.58
CA GLU A 144 -0.83 2.17 8.90
C GLU A 144 -0.32 1.27 10.04
N HIS A 145 -0.41 -0.05 9.88
CA HIS A 145 0.07 -1.01 10.89
C HIS A 145 1.59 -1.16 10.94
N ASP A 146 2.31 -0.84 9.88
CA ASP A 146 3.77 -1.00 9.79
C ASP A 146 4.54 0.24 10.29
N ASN A 147 3.89 1.38 10.47
CA ASN A 147 4.44 2.66 10.91
C ASN A 147 5.58 3.23 10.04
N GLU A 148 6.43 2.39 9.46
CA GLU A 148 7.59 2.78 8.67
C GLU A 148 7.45 2.37 7.21
N PRO A 149 7.96 3.18 6.26
CA PRO A 149 7.98 2.82 4.85
C PRO A 149 8.95 1.64 4.64
N ARG A 150 8.44 0.57 4.06
CA ARG A 150 9.24 -0.59 3.67
C ARG A 150 9.69 -0.49 2.22
N THR A 151 10.93 -0.87 1.99
CA THR A 151 11.56 -0.90 0.66
C THR A 151 11.88 -2.31 0.18
N THR A 152 11.78 -3.32 1.06
CA THR A 152 12.08 -4.73 0.79
C THR A 152 11.08 -5.64 1.48
N GLY A 153 11.01 -6.90 1.03
CA GLY A 153 10.13 -7.91 1.59
C GLY A 153 8.68 -7.75 1.12
N ARG A 154 7.76 -8.28 1.91
CA ARG A 154 6.32 -8.25 1.61
C ARG A 154 5.61 -7.28 2.51
N VAL A 155 4.75 -6.46 1.92
CA VAL A 155 3.88 -5.51 2.62
C VAL A 155 2.43 -5.84 2.34
N TYR A 156 1.58 -5.68 3.34
CA TYR A 156 0.17 -6.01 3.29
C TYR A 156 -0.66 -4.75 3.50
N VAL A 157 -1.73 -4.60 2.72
CA VAL A 157 -2.75 -3.57 2.93
C VAL A 157 -4.10 -4.26 3.07
N TYR A 158 -4.80 -4.00 4.16
CA TYR A 158 -6.01 -4.73 4.55
C TYR A 158 -7.28 -3.97 4.18
N PHE A 159 -8.31 -4.74 3.80
CA PHE A 159 -9.64 -4.26 3.45
C PHE A 159 -10.66 -5.11 4.20
N TRP A 160 -11.56 -4.45 4.91
CA TRP A 160 -12.55 -5.13 5.75
C TRP A 160 -13.94 -5.13 5.13
N PRO A 161 -14.78 -6.12 5.49
CA PRO A 161 -16.14 -6.28 4.95
C PRO A 161 -17.03 -5.04 5.12
N GLY A 162 -16.80 -4.26 6.18
CA GLY A 162 -17.54 -3.04 6.48
C GLY A 162 -17.27 -1.84 5.58
N GLY A 163 -16.45 -2.02 4.51
CA GLY A 163 -16.10 -0.91 3.64
C GLY A 163 -15.01 0.00 4.20
N GLN A 164 -14.24 -0.52 5.14
CA GLN A 164 -13.07 0.15 5.71
C GLN A 164 -11.81 -0.46 5.11
N THR A 165 -10.74 0.33 5.07
CA THR A 165 -9.40 -0.11 4.64
C THR A 165 -8.36 0.62 5.47
N GLU A 166 -7.16 0.11 5.50
CA GLU A 166 -6.01 0.82 6.08
C GLU A 166 -5.62 2.04 5.26
N ARG A 167 -5.06 3.03 5.94
CA ARG A 167 -4.26 4.05 5.24
C ARG A 167 -3.01 3.40 4.67
N ALA A 168 -2.71 3.72 3.44
CA ALA A 168 -1.47 3.28 2.82
C ALA A 168 -0.91 4.35 1.90
N SER A 169 0.42 4.38 1.82
CA SER A 169 1.17 5.13 0.82
C SER A 169 1.99 4.14 0.00
N ILE A 170 1.80 4.15 -1.31
CA ILE A 170 2.47 3.26 -2.24
C ILE A 170 3.23 4.12 -3.25
N GLU A 171 4.54 4.08 -3.18
CA GLU A 171 5.43 4.84 -4.05
C GLU A 171 5.96 3.99 -5.18
N LEU A 172 5.78 4.47 -6.41
CA LEU A 172 6.24 3.84 -7.65
C LEU A 172 7.27 4.72 -8.32
N ALA A 173 8.37 4.13 -8.76
CA ALA A 173 9.42 4.85 -9.49
C ALA A 173 10.03 3.98 -10.59
N PRO A 174 10.65 4.60 -11.61
CA PRO A 174 11.50 3.87 -12.55
C PRO A 174 12.72 3.30 -11.83
N VAL A 175 13.16 2.11 -12.24
CA VAL A 175 14.38 1.48 -11.67
C VAL A 175 15.61 2.34 -11.95
N ALA A 176 15.66 2.98 -13.13
CA ALA A 176 16.78 3.79 -13.58
C ALA A 176 16.83 5.19 -12.93
N SER A 177 15.77 5.62 -12.24
CA SER A 177 15.71 6.93 -11.61
C SER A 177 15.76 6.81 -10.09
N SER A 178 16.53 7.72 -9.47
CA SER A 178 16.53 7.96 -8.02
C SER A 178 15.93 9.32 -7.68
N SER A 179 15.46 10.08 -8.67
CA SER A 179 14.84 11.39 -8.47
C SER A 179 13.46 11.25 -7.84
N ASP A 180 13.16 12.16 -6.93
CA ASP A 180 11.85 12.28 -6.31
C ASP A 180 10.77 12.73 -7.31
N ASP A 181 11.16 13.54 -8.30
CA ASP A 181 10.25 14.04 -9.33
C ASP A 181 9.72 12.94 -10.25
N ASP A 182 10.46 11.84 -10.39
CA ASP A 182 10.05 10.67 -11.17
C ASP A 182 9.21 9.66 -10.37
N THR A 183 8.83 10.01 -9.15
CA THR A 183 8.02 9.14 -8.28
C THR A 183 6.55 9.50 -8.39
N LEU A 184 5.68 8.49 -8.45
CA LEU A 184 4.25 8.64 -8.27
C LEU A 184 3.81 7.91 -7.00
N THR A 185 3.09 8.63 -6.15
CA THR A 185 2.58 8.09 -4.89
C THR A 185 1.07 7.94 -4.95
N LEU A 186 0.59 6.74 -4.61
CA LEU A 186 -0.81 6.46 -4.38
C LEU A 186 -1.10 6.53 -2.89
N LEU A 187 -1.99 7.44 -2.52
CA LEU A 187 -2.49 7.57 -1.14
C LEU A 187 -3.86 6.93 -1.04
N LEU A 188 -4.01 6.00 -0.13
CA LEU A 188 -5.25 5.27 0.13
C LEU A 188 -5.97 5.86 1.34
N ALA A 189 -7.22 6.28 1.14
CA ALA A 189 -8.09 6.82 2.20
C ALA A 189 -8.81 5.68 2.94
N PRO A 190 -8.81 5.67 4.30
CA PRO A 190 -9.21 4.51 5.09
C PRO A 190 -10.71 4.20 5.05
N LEU A 191 -11.58 5.20 4.93
CA LEU A 191 -13.03 5.01 5.01
C LEU A 191 -13.72 4.79 3.66
N THR A 192 -13.07 5.14 2.56
CA THR A 192 -13.70 5.13 1.24
C THR A 192 -12.99 4.26 0.22
N GLY A 193 -11.80 3.76 0.55
CA GLY A 193 -10.95 3.07 -0.40
C GLY A 193 -10.51 3.96 -1.59
N LYS A 194 -10.72 5.30 -1.47
CA LYS A 194 -10.37 6.25 -2.53
C LYS A 194 -8.85 6.33 -2.65
N VAL A 195 -8.36 6.16 -3.87
CA VAL A 195 -6.95 6.35 -4.19
C VAL A 195 -6.76 7.75 -4.77
N THR A 196 -5.81 8.49 -4.20
CA THR A 196 -5.35 9.79 -4.73
C THR A 196 -3.91 9.62 -5.21
N ILE A 197 -3.64 10.03 -6.44
CA ILE A 197 -2.30 9.96 -7.04
C ILE A 197 -1.65 11.33 -6.92
N LYS A 198 -0.43 11.35 -6.42
CA LYS A 198 0.41 12.56 -6.29
C LYS A 198 1.76 12.36 -6.95
N ASN A 199 2.38 13.44 -7.40
CA ASN A 199 3.75 13.44 -7.89
C ASN A 199 4.70 13.62 -6.71
N GLY A 200 5.79 12.88 -6.69
CA GLY A 200 6.78 12.88 -5.62
C GLY A 200 6.46 11.91 -4.47
N PRO A 201 7.38 11.77 -3.51
CA PRO A 201 7.21 10.93 -2.34
C PRO A 201 6.26 11.59 -1.33
N PHE A 202 5.32 10.81 -0.80
CA PHE A 202 4.38 11.23 0.24
C PHE A 202 4.26 10.14 1.32
N PRO A 203 5.18 10.12 2.30
CA PRO A 203 5.07 9.19 3.41
C PRO A 203 3.82 9.50 4.25
N LEU A 204 3.25 8.47 4.86
CA LEU A 204 2.16 8.64 5.80
C LEU A 204 2.67 9.24 7.10
N VAL A 205 2.02 10.28 7.55
CA VAL A 205 2.18 10.77 8.93
C VAL A 205 1.22 9.96 9.79
N ILE A 206 1.77 9.00 10.53
CA ILE A 206 1.00 8.18 11.46
C ILE A 206 1.17 8.79 12.84
N PRO A 207 0.08 9.15 13.54
CA PRO A 207 0.16 9.63 14.91
C PRO A 207 0.78 8.54 15.80
N ILE A 208 1.87 8.86 16.47
CA ILE A 208 2.63 7.90 17.32
C ILE A 208 2.26 8.08 18.79
N ASP A 209 1.73 9.23 19.14
CA ASP A 209 1.46 9.63 20.52
C ASP A 209 0.00 10.12 20.69
N ASP A 210 -0.52 10.06 21.91
CA ASP A 210 -1.90 10.43 22.25
C ASP A 210 -2.23 11.89 21.91
N THR A 211 -1.26 12.78 21.95
CA THR A 211 -1.41 14.18 21.58
C THR A 211 -1.59 14.37 20.09
N ALA A 212 -0.90 13.56 19.29
CA ALA A 212 -1.02 13.57 17.82
C ALA A 212 -2.28 12.81 17.34
N ALA A 213 -2.77 11.85 18.12
CA ALA A 213 -3.97 11.08 17.82
C ALA A 213 -5.26 11.82 18.24
N SER A 214 -5.16 12.77 19.18
CA SER A 214 -6.31 13.54 19.68
C SER A 214 -6.72 14.60 18.65
N GLU A 215 -7.97 14.56 18.21
CA GLU A 215 -8.58 15.64 17.42
C GLU A 215 -8.73 16.95 18.22
N ARG A 216 -8.60 16.88 19.55
CA ARG A 216 -8.54 18.03 20.44
C ARG A 216 -7.11 18.53 20.61
N VAL A 217 -6.45 18.87 19.55
CA VAL A 217 -5.40 19.87 19.66
C VAL A 217 -6.13 21.19 19.92
N ASP A 218 -6.20 21.58 21.19
CA ASP A 218 -6.54 22.95 21.53
C ASP A 218 -5.60 23.83 20.71
N ARG A 219 -6.13 24.44 19.69
CA ARG A 219 -5.52 25.60 19.07
C ARG A 219 -5.49 26.65 20.16
N GLY A 220 -4.44 26.57 20.99
CA GLY A 220 -4.20 27.53 22.03
C GLY A 220 -4.37 28.92 21.44
N GLY A 221 -5.43 29.56 21.90
CA GLY A 221 -5.85 30.83 21.38
C GLY A 221 -4.71 31.83 21.44
N ALA A 222 -4.33 32.30 20.28
CA ALA A 222 -3.78 33.63 20.18
C ALA A 222 -4.99 34.59 20.25
N PHE A 223 -5.18 35.19 21.42
CA PHE A 223 -5.89 36.44 21.57
C PHE A 223 -4.85 37.57 21.61
#